data_b532c1ed83f4343dfbd4f144cc397982
#
_entry.id   b532c1ed83f4343dfbd4f144cc397982
#
_cell.length_a   1.000
_cell.length_b   1.000
_cell.length_c   1.000
_cell.angle_alpha   90.00
_cell.angle_beta   90.00
_cell.angle_gamma   90.00
#
_symmetry.space_group_name_H-M   'P 1'
#
loop_
_entity.id
_entity.type
_entity.pdbx_description
1 polymer ?
#
loop_
_entity_poly.entity_id
_entity_poly.type
_entity_poly.pdbx_seq_one_letter_code
_entity_poly.pdbx_strand_id
1 'polypeptide(L)'
;QIFFATSTGNVRKNALSDFTNVKANGKIAMKLPENTTLVGAQICKNDNDVLLTTAKGKAIRFNTEDVRIFKGRDSIGVKGISLKKNDTVISMAVLKHVEVSTEERLAYFKMRRAITGEDNGIENGEDSTLVLSQERYVELGALEEWILTITSQGFGKRSSAHEYRRSGRGGQGITSANLERRQDSIIASFTVEDDDLSLIHISEPTRQFR
;
A
#
# COMPACT_ATOMS: atom_id res chain seq x y z
N GLN A 1 -10.99 -6.85 -13.03
CA GLN A 1 -11.70 -7.04 -11.75
C GLN A 1 -11.72 -5.73 -10.99
N ILE A 2 -12.57 -5.64 -9.98
CA ILE A 2 -12.60 -4.51 -9.05
C ILE A 2 -12.40 -5.03 -7.63
N PHE A 3 -11.50 -4.41 -6.89
CA PHE A 3 -11.14 -4.75 -5.52
C PHE A 3 -11.67 -3.68 -4.57
N PHE A 4 -12.23 -4.09 -3.45
CA PHE A 4 -12.80 -3.23 -2.42
C PHE A 4 -12.12 -3.49 -1.08
N ALA A 5 -11.90 -2.43 -0.30
CA ALA A 5 -11.44 -2.54 1.08
C ALA A 5 -12.27 -1.66 2.01
N THR A 6 -12.49 -2.15 3.23
CA THR A 6 -13.27 -1.47 4.26
C THR A 6 -12.39 -1.02 5.42
N SER A 7 -12.86 -0.04 6.18
CA SER A 7 -12.18 0.46 7.38
C SER A 7 -11.95 -0.60 8.46
N THR A 8 -12.77 -1.65 8.49
CA THR A 8 -12.63 -2.80 9.40
C THR A 8 -11.65 -3.88 8.90
N GLY A 9 -10.97 -3.63 7.76
CA GLY A 9 -9.97 -4.54 7.22
C GLY A 9 -10.50 -5.71 6.41
N ASN A 10 -11.80 -5.72 6.08
CA ASN A 10 -12.35 -6.68 5.15
C ASN A 10 -12.13 -6.23 3.70
N VAL A 11 -11.90 -7.20 2.84
CA VAL A 11 -11.65 -6.99 1.41
C VAL A 11 -12.54 -7.88 0.57
N ARG A 12 -12.78 -7.45 -0.64
CA ARG A 12 -13.61 -8.16 -1.59
C ARG A 12 -13.16 -7.90 -3.02
N LYS A 13 -13.32 -8.89 -3.89
CA LYS A 13 -13.03 -8.79 -5.32
C LYS A 13 -14.23 -9.28 -6.13
N ASN A 14 -14.67 -8.50 -7.11
CA ASN A 14 -15.74 -8.84 -8.04
C ASN A 14 -15.27 -8.74 -9.48
N ALA A 15 -16.00 -9.40 -10.39
CA ALA A 15 -15.86 -9.15 -11.81
C ALA A 15 -16.32 -7.72 -12.13
N LEU A 16 -15.59 -7.02 -12.99
CA LEU A 16 -15.97 -5.66 -13.40
C LEU A 16 -17.32 -5.64 -14.14
N SER A 17 -17.63 -6.74 -14.84
CA SER A 17 -18.93 -6.96 -15.52
C SER A 17 -20.14 -6.88 -14.58
N ASP A 18 -19.97 -7.15 -13.28
CA ASP A 18 -21.05 -7.03 -12.30
C ASP A 18 -21.55 -5.57 -12.15
N PHE A 19 -20.76 -4.60 -12.65
CA PHE A 19 -21.00 -3.17 -12.51
C PHE A 19 -21.29 -2.44 -13.84
N THR A 20 -21.47 -3.18 -14.95
CA THR A 20 -21.68 -2.57 -16.27
C THR A 20 -23.06 -1.89 -16.42
N ASN A 21 -24.10 -2.44 -15.81
CA ASN A 21 -25.48 -1.91 -15.92
C ASN A 21 -25.85 -1.23 -14.58
N VAL A 22 -25.48 0.03 -14.41
CA VAL A 22 -25.81 0.84 -13.24
C VAL A 22 -27.05 1.69 -13.55
N LYS A 23 -28.10 1.55 -12.76
CA LYS A 23 -29.30 2.40 -12.83
C LYS A 23 -29.03 3.77 -12.19
N ALA A 24 -29.90 4.76 -12.45
CA ALA A 24 -29.78 6.12 -11.90
C ALA A 24 -29.70 6.16 -10.37
N ASN A 25 -30.34 5.21 -9.66
CA ASN A 25 -30.29 5.08 -8.20
C ASN A 25 -29.03 4.36 -7.69
N GLY A 26 -28.06 4.08 -8.55
CA GLY A 26 -26.82 3.39 -8.20
C GLY A 26 -26.95 1.88 -8.10
N LYS A 27 -25.87 1.25 -7.62
CA LYS A 27 -25.76 -0.21 -7.46
C LYS A 27 -24.99 -0.52 -6.19
N ILE A 28 -25.52 -1.37 -5.34
CA ILE A 28 -24.82 -1.83 -4.13
C ILE A 28 -23.57 -2.60 -4.57
N ALA A 29 -22.39 -2.15 -4.11
CA ALA A 29 -21.13 -2.78 -4.41
C ALA A 29 -20.78 -3.90 -3.43
N MET A 30 -21.04 -3.68 -2.14
CA MET A 30 -20.85 -4.67 -1.08
C MET A 30 -21.73 -4.34 0.12
N LYS A 31 -21.95 -5.31 1.00
CA LYS A 31 -22.60 -5.08 2.29
C LYS A 31 -21.60 -4.45 3.26
N LEU A 32 -21.95 -3.32 3.85
CA LEU A 32 -21.16 -2.67 4.89
C LEU A 32 -21.85 -2.90 6.24
N PRO A 33 -21.19 -3.50 7.23
CA PRO A 33 -21.67 -3.52 8.62
C PRO A 33 -21.80 -2.11 9.19
N GLU A 34 -22.50 -1.97 10.31
CA GLU A 34 -22.56 -0.72 11.06
C GLU A 34 -21.17 -0.21 11.41
N ASN A 35 -20.98 1.10 11.39
CA ASN A 35 -19.69 1.76 11.67
C ASN A 35 -18.54 1.33 10.75
N THR A 36 -18.85 0.81 9.57
CA THR A 36 -17.86 0.42 8.56
C THR A 36 -17.99 1.32 7.34
N THR A 37 -16.87 1.87 6.88
CA THR A 37 -16.79 2.68 5.66
C THR A 37 -16.04 1.95 4.57
N LEU A 38 -16.35 2.25 3.32
CA LEU A 38 -15.55 1.84 2.18
C LEU A 38 -14.32 2.74 2.09
N VAL A 39 -13.14 2.14 2.18
CA VAL A 39 -11.86 2.86 2.14
C VAL A 39 -11.36 3.02 0.71
N GLY A 40 -11.55 2.00 -0.13
CA GLY A 40 -11.09 2.03 -1.50
C GLY A 40 -11.86 1.09 -2.40
N ALA A 41 -11.94 1.48 -3.67
CA ALA A 41 -12.43 0.67 -4.77
C ALA A 41 -11.52 0.91 -5.98
N GLN A 42 -10.75 -0.10 -6.39
CA GLN A 42 -9.77 0.04 -7.47
C GLN A 42 -9.85 -1.13 -8.44
N ILE A 43 -9.58 -0.85 -9.70
CA ILE A 43 -9.47 -1.88 -10.74
C ILE A 43 -8.16 -2.64 -10.53
N CYS A 44 -8.20 -3.95 -10.60
CA CYS A 44 -7.04 -4.81 -10.48
C CYS A 44 -7.04 -5.94 -11.50
N LYS A 45 -5.87 -6.47 -11.77
CA LYS A 45 -5.63 -7.73 -12.48
C LYS A 45 -5.32 -8.83 -11.47
N ASN A 46 -5.22 -10.08 -11.94
CA ASN A 46 -4.87 -11.22 -11.08
C ASN A 46 -3.43 -11.16 -10.57
N ASP A 47 -2.56 -10.58 -11.35
CA ASP A 47 -1.13 -10.43 -11.07
C ASP A 47 -0.78 -9.19 -10.24
N ASN A 48 -1.78 -8.47 -9.74
CA ASN A 48 -1.51 -7.32 -8.89
C ASN A 48 -1.39 -7.73 -7.41
N ASP A 49 -0.74 -6.88 -6.64
CA ASP A 49 -0.76 -6.92 -5.19
C ASP A 49 -1.65 -5.81 -4.61
N VAL A 50 -2.18 -6.04 -3.43
CA VAL A 50 -2.92 -5.04 -2.66
C VAL A 50 -2.13 -4.68 -1.42
N LEU A 51 -1.95 -3.38 -1.19
CA LEU A 51 -1.41 -2.81 0.03
C LEU A 51 -2.53 -2.17 0.83
N LEU A 52 -2.75 -2.63 2.05
CA LEU A 52 -3.64 -1.99 3.02
C LEU A 52 -2.80 -1.30 4.08
N THR A 53 -3.11 -0.05 4.38
CA THR A 53 -2.43 0.73 5.43
C THR A 53 -3.41 1.13 6.52
N THR A 54 -2.98 1.04 7.79
CA THR A 54 -3.82 1.37 8.94
C THR A 54 -3.43 2.70 9.58
N ALA A 55 -4.37 3.31 10.30
CA ALA A 55 -4.15 4.57 11.02
C ALA A 55 -2.99 4.48 12.03
N LYS A 56 -2.78 3.32 12.65
CA LYS A 56 -1.70 3.10 13.63
C LYS A 56 -0.36 2.67 13.02
N GLY A 57 -0.19 2.84 11.71
CA GLY A 57 1.09 2.60 11.05
C GLY A 57 1.41 1.14 10.73
N LYS A 58 0.41 0.28 10.64
CA LYS A 58 0.58 -1.07 10.10
C LYS A 58 0.24 -1.10 8.62
N ALA A 59 0.92 -1.95 7.87
CA ALA A 59 0.62 -2.21 6.48
C ALA A 59 0.76 -3.69 6.15
N ILE A 60 -0.11 -4.20 5.28
CA ILE A 60 -0.05 -5.57 4.77
C ILE A 60 -0.13 -5.55 3.25
N ARG A 61 0.79 -6.29 2.60
CA ARG A 61 0.79 -6.51 1.15
C ARG A 61 0.53 -7.98 0.87
N PHE A 62 -0.43 -8.26 0.00
CA PHE A 62 -0.79 -9.61 -0.43
C PHE A 62 -1.28 -9.60 -1.88
N ASN A 63 -1.25 -10.77 -2.54
CA ASN A 63 -1.69 -10.89 -3.92
C ASN A 63 -3.21 -10.78 -4.04
N THR A 64 -3.71 -10.19 -5.12
CA THR A 64 -5.15 -10.13 -5.42
C THR A 64 -5.76 -11.52 -5.59
N GLU A 65 -5.00 -12.54 -6.01
CA GLU A 65 -5.47 -13.92 -6.12
C GLU A 65 -5.79 -14.59 -4.79
N ASP A 66 -5.22 -14.10 -3.68
CA ASP A 66 -5.56 -14.55 -2.32
C ASP A 66 -7.03 -14.26 -1.97
N VAL A 67 -7.69 -13.40 -2.75
CA VAL A 67 -9.11 -13.09 -2.60
C VAL A 67 -9.88 -13.64 -3.80
N ARG A 68 -10.77 -14.59 -3.53
CA ARG A 68 -11.64 -15.14 -4.57
C ARG A 68 -12.53 -14.07 -5.20
N ILE A 69 -12.93 -14.27 -6.44
CA ILE A 69 -13.97 -13.46 -7.07
C ILE A 69 -15.33 -13.83 -6.47
N PHE A 70 -16.04 -12.85 -5.93
CA PHE A 70 -17.39 -13.05 -5.38
C PHE A 70 -18.42 -12.92 -6.49
N LYS A 71 -19.33 -13.88 -6.57
CA LYS A 71 -20.40 -13.90 -7.58
C LYS A 71 -21.53 -12.92 -7.27
N GLY A 72 -21.79 -12.66 -6.00
CA GLY A 72 -22.83 -11.70 -5.57
C GLY A 72 -22.23 -10.44 -4.99
N ARG A 73 -23.06 -9.50 -4.50
CA ARG A 73 -22.67 -8.23 -3.92
C ARG A 73 -23.10 -8.05 -2.47
N ASP A 74 -23.72 -9.06 -1.87
CA ASP A 74 -24.39 -8.97 -0.58
C ASP A 74 -23.55 -9.44 0.61
N SER A 75 -22.26 -9.75 0.43
CA SER A 75 -21.36 -10.15 1.50
C SER A 75 -20.41 -9.03 1.91
N ILE A 76 -19.91 -9.11 3.13
CA ILE A 76 -18.89 -8.20 3.69
C ILE A 76 -17.48 -8.51 3.19
N GLY A 77 -17.30 -9.58 2.41
CA GLY A 77 -15.98 -10.02 1.93
C GLY A 77 -15.25 -10.95 2.91
N VAL A 78 -13.95 -10.95 2.83
CA VAL A 78 -13.02 -11.74 3.66
C VAL A 78 -12.02 -10.82 4.36
N LYS A 79 -11.39 -11.32 5.41
CA LYS A 79 -10.38 -10.56 6.16
C LYS A 79 -9.13 -10.33 5.29
N GLY A 80 -8.78 -9.06 5.08
CA GLY A 80 -7.56 -8.62 4.43
C GLY A 80 -6.42 -8.39 5.43
N ILE A 81 -6.73 -7.75 6.56
CA ILE A 81 -5.79 -7.48 7.65
C ILE A 81 -6.46 -7.73 9.00
N SER A 82 -5.69 -8.18 9.99
CA SER A 82 -6.12 -8.26 11.39
C SER A 82 -5.72 -6.98 12.12
N LEU A 83 -6.72 -6.20 12.50
CA LEU A 83 -6.54 -4.93 13.20
C LEU A 83 -6.34 -5.12 14.70
N LYS A 84 -5.48 -4.31 15.30
CA LYS A 84 -5.40 -4.13 16.76
C LYS A 84 -6.63 -3.33 17.25
N LYS A 85 -6.87 -3.37 18.56
CA LYS A 85 -7.95 -2.58 19.19
C LYS A 85 -7.80 -1.09 18.85
N ASN A 86 -8.90 -0.48 18.43
CA ASN A 86 -8.97 0.94 18.03
C ASN A 86 -8.02 1.29 16.85
N ASP A 87 -7.76 0.34 15.95
CA ASP A 87 -7.09 0.61 14.68
C ASP A 87 -8.10 0.48 13.53
N THR A 88 -7.83 1.12 12.44
CA THR A 88 -8.69 1.13 11.26
C THR A 88 -7.85 1.18 9.99
N VAL A 89 -8.29 0.51 8.94
CA VAL A 89 -7.70 0.69 7.61
C VAL A 89 -8.10 2.07 7.09
N ILE A 90 -7.12 2.82 6.62
CA ILE A 90 -7.33 4.18 6.10
C ILE A 90 -7.07 4.27 4.59
N SER A 91 -6.33 3.31 4.04
CA SER A 91 -5.93 3.36 2.65
C SER A 91 -5.79 1.97 2.04
N MET A 92 -6.06 1.89 0.75
CA MET A 92 -5.81 0.75 -0.12
C MET A 92 -5.11 1.22 -1.39
N ALA A 93 -4.02 0.57 -1.77
CA ALA A 93 -3.36 0.75 -3.06
C ALA A 93 -3.24 -0.58 -3.79
N VAL A 94 -3.39 -0.54 -5.11
CA VAL A 94 -3.13 -1.69 -6.00
C VAL A 94 -1.77 -1.47 -6.63
N LEU A 95 -0.86 -2.43 -6.45
CA LEU A 95 0.52 -2.37 -6.88
C LEU A 95 0.77 -3.43 -7.96
N LYS A 96 1.76 -3.19 -8.81
CA LYS A 96 2.30 -4.23 -9.69
C LYS A 96 2.95 -5.32 -8.83
N HIS A 97 2.73 -6.57 -9.22
CA HIS A 97 3.46 -7.66 -8.59
C HIS A 97 4.89 -7.69 -9.14
N VAL A 98 5.85 -7.76 -8.24
CA VAL A 98 7.26 -7.95 -8.58
C VAL A 98 7.76 -9.17 -7.82
N GLU A 99 8.21 -10.18 -8.57
CA GLU A 99 8.81 -11.37 -8.00
C GLU A 99 10.23 -11.01 -7.51
N VAL A 100 10.37 -10.89 -6.20
CA VAL A 100 11.63 -10.55 -5.55
C VAL A 100 11.78 -11.29 -4.23
N SER A 101 12.89 -11.99 -4.07
CA SER A 101 13.21 -12.67 -2.81
C SER A 101 13.57 -11.66 -1.70
N THR A 102 13.53 -12.10 -0.46
CA THR A 102 13.95 -11.24 0.67
C THR A 102 15.41 -10.82 0.53
N GLU A 103 16.27 -11.71 0.08
CA GLU A 103 17.70 -11.46 -0.10
C GLU A 103 17.96 -10.48 -1.25
N GLU A 104 17.29 -10.64 -2.40
CA GLU A 104 17.38 -9.70 -3.51
C GLU A 104 16.91 -8.31 -3.13
N ARG A 105 15.81 -8.23 -2.38
CA ARG A 105 15.26 -6.96 -1.89
C ARG A 105 16.26 -6.23 -0.98
N LEU A 106 16.89 -6.93 -0.05
CA LEU A 106 17.91 -6.36 0.84
C LEU A 106 19.15 -5.92 0.04
N ALA A 107 19.58 -6.73 -0.92
CA ALA A 107 20.70 -6.39 -1.81
C ALA A 107 20.38 -5.17 -2.68
N TYR A 108 19.14 -5.06 -3.18
CA TYR A 108 18.67 -3.89 -3.93
C TYR A 108 18.78 -2.61 -3.12
N PHE A 109 18.27 -2.60 -1.89
CA PHE A 109 18.35 -1.42 -1.02
C PHE A 109 19.78 -1.09 -0.60
N LYS A 110 20.62 -2.09 -0.37
CA LYS A 110 22.04 -1.89 -0.07
C LYS A 110 22.76 -1.20 -1.23
N MET A 111 22.55 -1.69 -2.47
CA MET A 111 23.13 -1.10 -3.67
C MET A 111 22.60 0.31 -3.94
N ARG A 112 21.31 0.53 -3.76
CA ARG A 112 20.69 1.84 -3.89
C ARG A 112 21.27 2.84 -2.91
N ARG A 113 21.39 2.49 -1.62
CA ARG A 113 22.00 3.33 -0.59
C ARG A 113 23.43 3.72 -0.94
N ALA A 114 24.20 2.79 -1.49
CA ALA A 114 25.57 3.06 -1.95
C ALA A 114 25.63 4.06 -3.11
N ILE A 115 24.60 4.09 -3.97
CA ILE A 115 24.52 4.97 -5.14
C ILE A 115 23.94 6.34 -4.77
N THR A 116 22.84 6.40 -4.00
CA THR A 116 22.11 7.64 -3.71
C THR A 116 22.56 8.33 -2.45
N GLY A 117 23.24 7.63 -1.53
CA GLY A 117 23.56 8.14 -0.20
C GLY A 117 22.35 8.28 0.73
N GLU A 118 21.15 7.95 0.27
CA GLU A 118 19.91 8.06 1.05
C GLU A 118 19.73 6.88 1.99
N ASP A 119 19.56 7.16 3.28
CA ASP A 119 19.18 6.14 4.26
C ASP A 119 17.66 6.03 4.32
N ASN A 120 17.09 5.07 3.62
CA ASN A 120 15.63 4.86 3.54
C ASN A 120 15.02 4.26 4.83
N GLY A 121 15.76 4.29 5.94
CA GLY A 121 15.23 3.89 7.26
C GLY A 121 14.84 2.41 7.36
N ILE A 122 15.43 1.55 6.54
CA ILE A 122 15.39 0.11 6.79
C ILE A 122 16.27 -0.12 8.02
N GLU A 123 15.66 0.07 9.17
CA GLU A 123 16.27 -0.28 10.45
C GLU A 123 16.44 -1.79 10.48
N ASN A 124 17.68 -2.19 10.64
CA ASN A 124 18.17 -3.41 11.20
C ASN A 124 18.61 -4.56 10.29
N GLY A 125 19.93 -4.71 10.22
CA GLY A 125 20.62 -5.90 10.69
C GLY A 125 20.60 -7.16 9.83
N GLU A 126 19.78 -7.25 8.81
CA GLU A 126 19.88 -8.31 7.82
C GLU A 126 20.78 -7.84 6.67
N ASP A 127 22.07 -7.96 6.88
CA ASP A 127 23.04 -7.70 5.84
C ASP A 127 22.97 -8.84 4.82
N SER A 128 22.40 -8.55 3.65
CA SER A 128 22.44 -9.53 2.56
C SER A 128 23.87 -9.71 2.09
N THR A 129 24.33 -10.95 2.04
CA THR A 129 25.59 -11.35 1.41
C THR A 129 25.46 -11.46 -0.11
N LEU A 130 24.22 -11.40 -0.61
CA LEU A 130 23.91 -11.45 -2.04
C LEU A 130 24.38 -10.16 -2.71
N VAL A 131 25.11 -10.31 -3.82
CA VAL A 131 25.46 -9.21 -4.73
C VAL A 131 24.52 -9.27 -5.92
N LEU A 132 23.68 -8.25 -6.10
CA LEU A 132 22.80 -8.15 -7.27
C LEU A 132 23.63 -7.83 -8.52
N SER A 133 23.27 -8.45 -9.66
CA SER A 133 23.77 -8.01 -10.94
C SER A 133 23.23 -6.61 -11.28
N GLN A 134 23.98 -5.84 -12.06
CA GLN A 134 23.55 -4.51 -12.48
C GLN A 134 22.24 -4.56 -13.30
N GLU A 135 22.08 -5.58 -14.14
CA GLU A 135 20.86 -5.80 -14.93
C GLU A 135 19.65 -6.00 -14.02
N ARG A 136 19.78 -6.86 -12.99
CA ARG A 136 18.68 -7.11 -12.03
C ARG A 136 18.37 -5.88 -11.19
N TYR A 137 19.37 -5.09 -10.82
CA TYR A 137 19.18 -3.81 -10.13
C TYR A 137 18.36 -2.83 -10.97
N VAL A 138 18.70 -2.68 -12.26
CA VAL A 138 17.97 -1.81 -13.19
C VAL A 138 16.53 -2.30 -13.40
N GLU A 139 16.34 -3.62 -13.54
CA GLU A 139 15.02 -4.22 -13.68
C GLU A 139 14.12 -3.93 -12.46
N LEU A 140 14.63 -4.15 -11.25
CA LEU A 140 13.90 -3.87 -10.01
C LEU A 140 13.59 -2.37 -9.86
N GLY A 141 14.52 -1.51 -10.28
CA GLY A 141 14.30 -0.06 -10.28
C GLY A 141 13.22 0.39 -11.27
N ALA A 142 13.17 -0.23 -12.45
CA ALA A 142 12.13 0.07 -13.45
C ALA A 142 10.73 -0.40 -13.03
N LEU A 143 10.64 -1.38 -12.14
CA LEU A 143 9.39 -1.92 -11.59
C LEU A 143 9.03 -1.29 -10.24
N GLU A 144 9.85 -0.39 -9.74
CA GLU A 144 9.63 0.25 -8.43
C GLU A 144 8.46 1.22 -8.50
N GLU A 145 7.54 1.08 -7.56
CA GLU A 145 6.45 2.02 -7.32
C GLU A 145 6.67 2.70 -5.97
N TRP A 146 6.21 3.93 -5.87
CA TRP A 146 6.40 4.75 -4.68
C TRP A 146 5.11 4.92 -3.90
N ILE A 147 5.21 4.85 -2.58
CA ILE A 147 4.10 5.05 -1.65
C ILE A 147 4.37 6.32 -0.85
N LEU A 148 3.50 7.32 -0.97
CA LEU A 148 3.50 8.48 -0.10
C LEU A 148 2.56 8.23 1.07
N THR A 149 3.09 8.33 2.28
CA THR A 149 2.32 8.21 3.53
C THR A 149 2.35 9.54 4.25
N ILE A 150 1.17 10.02 4.67
CA ILE A 150 0.99 11.33 5.33
C ILE A 150 0.34 11.09 6.69
N THR A 151 0.81 11.81 7.70
CA THR A 151 0.30 11.73 9.07
C THR A 151 -0.57 12.93 9.42
N SER A 152 -1.37 12.82 10.49
CA SER A 152 -2.27 13.87 10.96
C SER A 152 -1.53 15.14 11.42
N GLN A 153 -0.26 15.02 11.80
CA GLN A 153 0.60 16.16 12.18
C GLN A 153 1.36 16.76 10.99
N GLY A 154 1.08 16.31 9.75
CA GLY A 154 1.67 16.88 8.54
C GLY A 154 3.04 16.30 8.16
N PHE A 155 3.49 15.22 8.79
CA PHE A 155 4.68 14.53 8.35
C PHE A 155 4.37 13.63 7.14
N GLY A 156 5.25 13.66 6.14
CA GLY A 156 5.19 12.81 4.95
C GLY A 156 6.43 11.93 4.83
N LYS A 157 6.24 10.72 4.36
CA LYS A 157 7.33 9.79 3.99
C LYS A 157 7.00 9.17 2.63
N ARG A 158 7.94 9.24 1.69
CA ARG A 158 7.92 8.46 0.44
C ARG A 158 8.73 7.17 0.66
N SER A 159 8.09 6.03 0.47
CA SER A 159 8.69 4.71 0.65
C SER A 159 8.58 3.91 -0.64
N SER A 160 9.57 3.08 -0.93
CA SER A 160 9.50 2.11 -2.02
C SER A 160 8.45 1.05 -1.73
N ALA A 161 7.66 0.65 -2.73
CA ALA A 161 6.76 -0.49 -2.62
C ALA A 161 7.51 -1.81 -2.30
N HIS A 162 8.80 -1.89 -2.65
CA HIS A 162 9.64 -3.03 -2.30
C HIS A 162 9.93 -3.14 -0.79
N GLU A 163 9.75 -2.08 0.02
CA GLU A 163 9.84 -2.15 1.48
C GLU A 163 8.74 -3.04 2.09
N TYR A 164 7.59 -3.14 1.42
CA TYR A 164 6.44 -3.90 1.88
C TYR A 164 6.52 -5.35 1.36
N ARG A 165 7.08 -6.25 2.17
CA ARG A 165 7.13 -7.67 1.82
C ARG A 165 5.74 -8.24 1.60
N ARG A 166 5.59 -9.09 0.59
CA ARG A 166 4.36 -9.84 0.36
C ARG A 166 4.15 -10.89 1.47
N SER A 167 2.93 -11.02 1.93
CA SER A 167 2.51 -12.02 2.92
C SER A 167 1.12 -12.54 2.56
N GLY A 168 0.65 -13.59 3.22
CA GLY A 168 -0.76 -13.99 3.11
C GLY A 168 -1.69 -12.95 3.72
N ARG A 169 -2.91 -12.78 3.16
CA ARG A 169 -3.93 -11.90 3.71
C ARG A 169 -4.36 -12.31 5.12
N GLY A 170 -4.92 -11.37 5.87
CA GLY A 170 -5.51 -11.62 7.20
C GLY A 170 -4.50 -11.59 8.35
N GLY A 171 -3.21 -11.42 8.08
CA GLY A 171 -2.17 -11.20 9.09
C GLY A 171 -2.26 -9.81 9.73
N GLN A 172 -1.37 -9.53 10.69
CA GLN A 172 -1.26 -8.20 11.35
C GLN A 172 -0.46 -7.19 10.52
N GLY A 173 0.18 -7.64 9.43
CA GLY A 173 1.05 -6.80 8.62
C GLY A 173 2.38 -6.45 9.31
N ILE A 174 3.12 -5.56 8.66
CA ILE A 174 4.40 -5.02 9.12
C ILE A 174 4.21 -3.59 9.62
N THR A 175 5.19 -3.05 10.34
CA THR A 175 5.20 -1.63 10.71
C THR A 175 5.65 -0.81 9.51
N SER A 176 4.76 0.05 9.01
CA SER A 176 5.01 1.01 7.92
C SER A 176 5.57 2.33 8.47
N ALA A 177 5.05 2.76 9.62
CA ALA A 177 5.52 3.94 10.33
C ALA A 177 5.46 3.71 11.84
N ASN A 178 6.51 4.13 12.56
CA ASN A 178 6.54 4.09 14.02
C ASN A 178 5.97 5.40 14.57
N LEU A 179 4.70 5.37 14.94
CA LEU A 179 3.94 6.53 15.39
C LEU A 179 3.75 6.59 16.93
N GLU A 180 4.13 5.53 17.65
CA GLU A 180 3.86 5.40 19.09
C GLU A 180 4.47 6.54 19.91
N ARG A 181 5.69 6.98 19.56
CA ARG A 181 6.39 8.06 20.27
C ARG A 181 5.79 9.45 20.02
N ARG A 182 5.05 9.65 18.92
CA ARG A 182 4.56 10.96 18.48
C ARG A 182 3.08 11.16 18.75
N GLN A 183 2.36 10.12 19.20
CA GLN A 183 0.90 10.13 19.33
C GLN A 183 0.21 10.62 18.03
N ASP A 184 0.74 10.18 16.90
CA ASP A 184 0.29 10.56 15.56
C ASP A 184 -0.47 9.41 14.90
N SER A 185 -1.12 9.67 13.79
CA SER A 185 -1.84 8.66 13.01
C SER A 185 -1.63 8.90 11.52
N ILE A 186 -1.61 7.82 10.74
CA ILE A 186 -1.62 7.93 9.28
C ILE A 186 -3.04 8.32 8.86
N ILE A 187 -3.14 9.34 8.00
CA ILE A 187 -4.40 9.83 7.44
C ILE A 187 -4.53 9.53 5.95
N ALA A 188 -3.41 9.35 5.25
CA ALA A 188 -3.38 8.98 3.84
C ALA A 188 -2.15 8.14 3.50
N SER A 189 -2.30 7.19 2.58
CA SER A 189 -1.21 6.41 2.00
C SER A 189 -1.63 5.97 0.60
N PHE A 190 -0.90 6.39 -0.42
CA PHE A 190 -1.25 6.16 -1.83
C PHE A 190 0.00 6.10 -2.70
N THR A 191 -0.15 5.51 -3.89
CA THR A 191 0.92 5.48 -4.89
C THR A 191 1.12 6.87 -5.47
N VAL A 192 2.38 7.23 -5.71
CA VAL A 192 2.78 8.49 -6.34
C VAL A 192 3.77 8.22 -7.47
N GLU A 193 3.69 9.03 -8.49
CA GLU A 193 4.66 9.11 -9.58
C GLU A 193 5.54 10.36 -9.40
N ASP A 194 6.67 10.42 -10.12
CA ASP A 194 7.59 11.54 -9.97
C ASP A 194 6.95 12.87 -10.41
N ASP A 195 6.05 12.84 -11.38
CA ASP A 195 5.31 14.01 -11.86
C ASP A 195 4.30 14.54 -10.81
N ASP A 196 3.72 13.66 -9.97
CA ASP A 196 2.82 14.07 -8.89
C ASP A 196 3.55 14.92 -7.84
N LEU A 197 4.84 14.65 -7.59
CA LEU A 197 5.66 15.36 -6.62
C LEU A 197 6.17 16.71 -7.13
N SER A 198 6.14 16.98 -8.42
CA SER A 198 6.56 18.25 -8.99
C SER A 198 5.70 19.42 -8.50
N LEU A 199 4.44 19.20 -8.19
CA LEU A 199 3.53 20.20 -7.63
C LEU A 199 3.92 20.64 -6.21
N ILE A 200 4.54 19.77 -5.43
CA ILE A 200 5.02 20.09 -4.06
C ILE A 200 6.24 21.00 -4.14
N HIS A 201 7.12 20.81 -5.08
CA HIS A 201 8.30 21.64 -5.31
C HIS A 201 7.97 23.06 -5.79
N ILE A 202 6.87 23.26 -6.49
CA ILE A 202 6.43 24.58 -6.96
C ILE A 202 5.89 25.45 -5.83
N SER A 203 5.39 24.87 -4.76
CA SER A 203 4.81 25.61 -3.62
C SER A 203 5.82 25.94 -2.49
N GLU A 204 7.01 25.36 -2.47
CA GLU A 204 8.02 25.59 -1.44
C GLU A 204 8.76 26.93 -1.50
N PRO A 205 9.02 27.57 -2.66
CA PRO A 205 9.81 28.81 -2.69
C PRO A 205 9.19 29.99 -1.92
N THR A 206 7.90 29.93 -1.63
CA THR A 206 7.20 31.05 -0.96
C THR A 206 7.32 31.05 0.57
N ARG A 207 7.87 30.02 1.19
CA ARG A 207 8.03 29.91 2.66
C ARG A 207 9.43 30.24 3.19
N GLN A 208 10.40 30.47 2.32
CA GLN A 208 11.77 30.82 2.76
C GLN A 208 12.03 32.29 2.98
N PHE A 209 11.05 33.18 2.82
CA PHE A 209 11.20 34.63 2.99
C PHE A 209 10.22 35.18 4.03
N ARG A 210 10.28 34.66 5.27
CA ARG A 210 9.79 35.37 6.44
C ARG A 210 10.52 34.95 7.70
#